data_6712baa6a9dc85731922e897b22a5de5
#
_entry.id   6712baa6a9dc85731922e897b22a5de5
#
_cell.length_a   1.000
_cell.length_b   1.000
_cell.length_c   1.000
_cell.angle_alpha   90.00
_cell.angle_beta   90.00
_cell.angle_gamma   90.00
#
_symmetry.space_group_name_H-M   'P 1'
#
loop_
_entity.id
_entity.type
_entity.pdbx_description
1 polymer ?
#
loop_
_entity_poly.entity_id
_entity_poly.type
_entity_poly.pdbx_seq_one_letter_code
_entity_poly.pdbx_strand_id
1 'polypeptide(L)'
;MGTKNHEAGCEHPDFEEKTASFEAVHQRILLDAKTTDGANQVRLDCPQMIKKVRTYVRSLLNGTSPMDEIMELSYIHKNGFQKIVLGRKSGFAMRLHRYLPGEGDQNVHDHRWSRLDSLVLEGSLPTNYLAYSKPNNCDAEKWERHEYCKAGDDYVVKHQGETYLAPDVCVHHSTGELYSMDAKRLHRILPATEPVATLVVTHPVPAERVWCNLYQKRIIEELEPVHEVRLTHQQMMASLKHLERLLTQQIERCATMATSKGVWA
;
A
#
# COMPACT_ATOMS: atom_id res chain seq x y z
N MET A 1 -41.22 3.19 -25.30
CA MET A 1 -40.72 3.90 -24.10
C MET A 1 -39.25 3.50 -23.93
N GLY A 2 -38.35 4.36 -24.38
CA GLY A 2 -36.91 4.09 -24.40
C GLY A 2 -36.25 4.70 -23.17
N THR A 3 -35.63 3.90 -22.36
CA THR A 3 -34.79 4.33 -21.24
C THR A 3 -33.41 4.73 -21.78
N LYS A 4 -33.10 6.01 -21.73
CA LYS A 4 -31.77 6.56 -22.02
C LYS A 4 -30.86 6.26 -20.83
N ASN A 5 -29.83 5.43 -21.06
CA ASN A 5 -28.68 5.32 -20.16
C ASN A 5 -27.87 6.61 -20.27
N HIS A 6 -27.78 7.37 -19.18
CA HIS A 6 -26.81 8.43 -19.01
C HIS A 6 -25.53 7.82 -18.45
N GLU A 7 -24.54 7.62 -19.31
CA GLU A 7 -23.15 7.51 -18.89
C GLU A 7 -22.67 8.90 -18.47
N ALA A 8 -22.58 9.14 -17.19
CA ALA A 8 -21.93 10.32 -16.64
C ALA A 8 -20.40 10.09 -16.66
N GLY A 9 -19.76 10.47 -17.75
CA GLY A 9 -18.32 10.67 -17.80
C GLY A 9 -17.96 11.87 -16.91
N CYS A 10 -17.29 11.62 -15.80
CA CYS A 10 -16.70 12.65 -14.97
C CYS A 10 -15.33 13.02 -15.57
N GLU A 11 -15.34 13.89 -16.59
CA GLU A 11 -14.14 14.60 -17.03
C GLU A 11 -13.98 15.81 -16.10
N HIS A 12 -12.95 15.78 -15.23
CA HIS A 12 -12.46 16.95 -14.52
C HIS A 12 -11.42 17.64 -15.38
N PRO A 13 -11.66 18.85 -15.89
CA PRO A 13 -10.64 19.64 -16.55
C PRO A 13 -9.73 20.35 -15.53
N ASP A 14 -8.47 20.59 -15.91
CA ASP A 14 -7.48 21.48 -15.33
C ASP A 14 -6.70 20.99 -14.09
N PHE A 15 -5.91 19.92 -14.26
CA PHE A 15 -4.95 19.48 -13.24
C PHE A 15 -3.48 19.38 -13.74
N GLU A 16 -3.15 19.93 -14.89
CA GLU A 16 -1.87 19.62 -15.54
C GLU A 16 -0.64 20.40 -15.05
N GLU A 17 -0.76 21.48 -14.29
CA GLU A 17 0.38 22.41 -14.10
C GLU A 17 1.08 22.36 -12.73
N LYS A 18 0.61 21.58 -11.73
CA LYS A 18 1.17 21.61 -10.36
C LYS A 18 1.89 20.35 -9.88
N THR A 19 2.11 19.35 -10.73
CA THR A 19 2.58 18.01 -10.34
C THR A 19 4.02 17.67 -10.77
N ALA A 20 4.84 18.63 -11.20
CA ALA A 20 6.16 18.37 -11.79
C ALA A 20 7.09 17.49 -10.94
N SER A 21 7.05 17.58 -9.61
CA SER A 21 7.91 16.78 -8.73
C SER A 21 7.38 15.35 -8.54
N PHE A 22 6.06 15.17 -8.40
CA PHE A 22 5.46 13.83 -8.34
C PHE A 22 5.52 13.15 -9.72
N GLU A 23 5.30 13.90 -10.80
CA GLU A 23 5.48 13.44 -12.18
C GLU A 23 6.86 12.80 -12.39
N ALA A 24 7.94 13.46 -11.94
CA ALA A 24 9.29 12.94 -12.08
C ALA A 24 9.53 11.64 -11.31
N VAL A 25 8.94 11.50 -10.11
CA VAL A 25 8.98 10.26 -9.32
C VAL A 25 8.18 9.17 -10.03
N HIS A 26 6.98 9.49 -10.49
CA HIS A 26 6.09 8.56 -11.18
C HIS A 26 6.66 8.07 -12.52
N GLN A 27 7.21 8.98 -13.36
CA GLN A 27 7.84 8.60 -14.62
C GLN A 27 9.02 7.65 -14.40
N ARG A 28 9.79 7.85 -13.31
CA ARG A 28 10.89 6.94 -12.99
C ARG A 28 10.38 5.57 -12.53
N ILE A 29 9.31 5.52 -11.74
CA ILE A 29 8.64 4.25 -11.38
C ILE A 29 8.23 3.48 -12.65
N LEU A 30 7.64 4.16 -13.64
CA LEU A 30 7.26 3.56 -14.91
C LEU A 30 8.45 3.13 -15.77
N LEU A 31 9.54 3.91 -15.79
CA LEU A 31 10.77 3.58 -16.54
C LEU A 31 11.47 2.36 -15.94
N ASP A 32 11.64 2.33 -14.63
CA ASP A 32 12.28 1.21 -13.93
C ASP A 32 11.45 -0.08 -14.03
N ALA A 33 10.11 0.03 -14.11
CA ALA A 33 9.23 -1.11 -14.36
C ALA A 33 9.38 -1.70 -15.80
N LYS A 34 9.91 -0.93 -16.75
CA LYS A 34 10.11 -1.37 -18.14
C LYS A 34 11.51 -1.93 -18.43
N THR A 35 12.49 -1.66 -17.58
CA THR A 35 13.93 -1.91 -17.88
C THR A 35 14.49 -3.18 -17.25
N THR A 36 13.75 -3.93 -16.45
CA THR A 36 14.24 -5.18 -15.86
C THR A 36 13.57 -6.39 -16.49
N ASP A 37 14.35 -7.18 -17.20
CA ASP A 37 14.14 -8.53 -17.77
C ASP A 37 12.85 -9.25 -17.33
N GLY A 38 11.70 -8.87 -17.89
CA GLY A 38 10.41 -9.56 -17.75
C GLY A 38 9.77 -9.52 -16.35
N ALA A 39 10.45 -9.07 -15.32
CA ALA A 39 9.89 -8.80 -14.00
C ALA A 39 9.64 -7.29 -13.86
N ASN A 40 8.40 -6.86 -13.99
CA ASN A 40 7.96 -5.47 -13.77
C ASN A 40 8.12 -5.04 -12.30
N GLN A 41 9.35 -5.08 -11.76
CA GLN A 41 9.63 -4.75 -10.36
C GLN A 41 10.00 -3.28 -10.20
N VAL A 42 9.24 -2.56 -9.39
CA VAL A 42 9.60 -1.20 -9.00
C VAL A 42 10.77 -1.25 -8.01
N ARG A 43 11.90 -0.66 -8.39
CA ARG A 43 13.11 -0.61 -7.55
C ARG A 43 13.03 0.52 -6.54
N LEU A 44 12.17 0.35 -5.51
CA LEU A 44 12.05 1.32 -4.40
C LEU A 44 13.34 1.45 -3.59
N ASP A 45 14.19 0.44 -3.62
CA ASP A 45 15.51 0.41 -2.98
C ASP A 45 16.59 1.19 -3.76
N CYS A 46 16.28 1.64 -4.99
CA CYS A 46 17.21 2.44 -5.81
C CYS A 46 17.48 3.80 -5.14
N PRO A 47 18.76 4.15 -4.86
CA PRO A 47 19.12 5.41 -4.20
C PRO A 47 18.58 6.65 -4.90
N GLN A 48 18.51 6.65 -6.22
CA GLN A 48 17.97 7.76 -7.00
C GLN A 48 16.47 7.91 -6.79
N MET A 49 15.72 6.79 -6.70
CA MET A 49 14.29 6.78 -6.39
C MET A 49 14.05 7.36 -4.99
N ILE A 50 14.77 6.87 -3.99
CA ILE A 50 14.65 7.34 -2.60
C ILE A 50 14.96 8.84 -2.50
N LYS A 51 16.01 9.33 -3.20
CA LYS A 51 16.34 10.76 -3.27
C LYS A 51 15.20 11.58 -3.87
N LYS A 52 14.55 11.12 -4.95
CA LYS A 52 13.42 11.81 -5.57
C LYS A 52 12.21 11.86 -4.64
N VAL A 53 11.85 10.74 -4.00
CA VAL A 53 10.76 10.71 -3.00
C VAL A 53 11.07 11.68 -1.86
N ARG A 54 12.30 11.71 -1.34
CA ARG A 54 12.72 12.66 -0.31
C ARG A 54 12.59 14.12 -0.76
N THR A 55 13.01 14.44 -1.99
CA THR A 55 12.88 15.79 -2.54
C THR A 55 11.42 16.20 -2.61
N TYR A 56 10.55 15.32 -3.08
CA TYR A 56 9.12 15.58 -3.11
C TYR A 56 8.52 15.77 -1.70
N VAL A 57 8.86 14.92 -0.73
CA VAL A 57 8.42 15.09 0.67
C VAL A 57 8.89 16.43 1.24
N ARG A 58 10.11 16.87 0.94
CA ARG A 58 10.60 18.19 1.33
C ARG A 58 9.82 19.34 0.69
N SER A 59 9.43 19.21 -0.58
CA SER A 59 8.60 20.24 -1.23
C SER A 59 7.23 20.38 -0.57
N LEU A 60 6.64 19.29 -0.10
CA LEU A 60 5.41 19.31 0.68
C LEU A 60 5.62 20.01 2.04
N LEU A 61 6.69 19.65 2.75
CA LEU A 61 7.01 20.21 4.05
C LEU A 61 7.29 21.71 4.01
N ASN A 62 7.86 22.20 2.91
CA ASN A 62 8.20 23.60 2.69
C ASN A 62 7.08 24.40 2.00
N GLY A 63 5.92 23.78 1.73
CA GLY A 63 4.77 24.43 1.07
C GLY A 63 4.99 24.77 -0.39
N THR A 64 6.01 24.20 -1.06
CA THR A 64 6.27 24.42 -2.50
C THR A 64 5.52 23.43 -3.38
N SER A 65 4.88 22.43 -2.81
CA SER A 65 3.93 21.52 -3.47
C SER A 65 2.61 21.52 -2.71
N PRO A 66 1.46 21.39 -3.40
CA PRO A 66 0.16 21.40 -2.76
C PRO A 66 -0.01 20.15 -1.88
N MET A 67 -0.55 20.33 -0.69
CA MET A 67 -0.80 19.26 0.27
C MET A 67 -2.27 18.79 0.29
N ASP A 68 -3.17 19.57 -0.28
CA ASP A 68 -4.62 19.34 -0.17
C ASP A 68 -5.04 17.95 -0.68
N GLU A 69 -4.55 17.54 -1.85
CA GLU A 69 -4.83 16.21 -2.41
C GLU A 69 -4.31 15.08 -1.50
N ILE A 70 -3.11 15.25 -0.93
CA ILE A 70 -2.53 14.26 -0.02
C ILE A 70 -3.34 14.17 1.26
N MET A 71 -3.78 15.31 1.80
CA MET A 71 -4.65 15.37 2.97
C MET A 71 -5.99 14.68 2.70
N GLU A 72 -6.59 14.94 1.54
CA GLU A 72 -7.86 14.36 1.14
C GLU A 72 -7.79 12.83 0.98
N LEU A 73 -6.67 12.32 0.46
CA LEU A 73 -6.49 10.89 0.18
C LEU A 73 -5.95 10.08 1.37
N SER A 74 -5.53 10.74 2.45
CA SER A 74 -4.83 10.11 3.57
C SER A 74 -5.72 9.99 4.80
N TYR A 75 -5.64 8.85 5.49
CA TYR A 75 -6.52 8.55 6.61
C TYR A 75 -5.91 7.49 7.55
N ILE A 76 -6.51 7.35 8.73
CA ILE A 76 -6.25 6.20 9.61
C ILE A 76 -7.08 5.03 9.09
N HIS A 77 -6.40 3.98 8.64
CA HIS A 77 -7.04 2.78 8.12
C HIS A 77 -7.81 2.06 9.25
N LYS A 78 -8.89 1.36 8.91
CA LYS A 78 -9.70 0.61 9.89
C LYS A 78 -8.91 -0.40 10.76
N ASN A 79 -7.76 -0.84 10.26
CA ASN A 79 -6.82 -1.69 11.00
C ASN A 79 -5.88 -0.89 11.93
N GLY A 80 -6.13 0.41 12.13
CA GLY A 80 -5.41 1.29 13.05
C GLY A 80 -4.26 2.06 12.41
N PHE A 81 -3.57 1.52 11.41
CA PHE A 81 -2.38 2.16 10.83
C PHE A 81 -2.69 3.42 10.01
N GLN A 82 -1.75 4.35 9.99
CA GLN A 82 -1.83 5.54 9.15
C GLN A 82 -1.48 5.20 7.70
N LYS A 83 -2.38 5.54 6.79
CA LYS A 83 -2.18 5.39 5.34
C LYS A 83 -2.09 6.77 4.71
N ILE A 84 -0.88 7.16 4.31
CA ILE A 84 -0.61 8.44 3.67
C ILE A 84 -0.39 8.20 2.19
N VAL A 85 -1.25 8.77 1.34
CA VAL A 85 -1.17 8.65 -0.12
C VAL A 85 -0.35 9.82 -0.64
N LEU A 86 0.91 9.58 -0.97
CA LEU A 86 1.84 10.59 -1.48
C LEU A 86 1.50 11.04 -2.91
N GLY A 87 0.79 10.21 -3.66
CA GLY A 87 0.29 10.56 -4.98
C GLY A 87 -0.26 9.35 -5.74
N ARG A 88 -1.03 9.65 -6.79
CA ARG A 88 -1.63 8.66 -7.70
C ARG A 88 -1.48 9.11 -9.14
N LYS A 89 -1.12 8.21 -10.05
CA LYS A 89 -1.13 8.47 -11.50
C LYS A 89 -1.20 7.17 -12.30
N SER A 90 -1.97 7.16 -13.38
CA SER A 90 -2.06 6.03 -14.32
C SER A 90 -2.31 4.68 -13.63
N GLY A 91 -3.14 4.67 -12.57
CA GLY A 91 -3.46 3.47 -11.79
C GLY A 91 -2.43 3.08 -10.71
N PHE A 92 -1.24 3.69 -10.72
CA PHE A 92 -0.27 3.54 -9.63
C PHE A 92 -0.62 4.44 -8.45
N ALA A 93 -0.24 4.01 -7.24
CA ALA A 93 -0.24 4.89 -6.08
C ALA A 93 0.99 4.62 -5.22
N MET A 94 1.63 5.72 -4.78
CA MET A 94 2.70 5.66 -3.78
C MET A 94 2.13 6.03 -2.42
N ARG A 95 2.47 5.24 -1.40
CA ARG A 95 1.90 5.37 -0.05
C ARG A 95 2.99 5.20 1.00
N LEU A 96 2.82 5.89 2.11
CA LEU A 96 3.47 5.56 3.38
C LEU A 96 2.45 4.84 4.26
N HIS A 97 2.78 3.67 4.77
CA HIS A 97 2.05 3.03 5.86
C HIS A 97 2.86 3.14 7.14
N ARG A 98 2.21 3.52 8.23
CA ARG A 98 2.81 3.59 9.57
C ARG A 98 1.96 2.80 10.53
N TYR A 99 2.57 1.81 11.16
CA TYR A 99 1.97 0.99 12.20
C TYR A 99 2.58 1.37 13.55
N LEU A 100 1.75 1.59 14.55
CA LEU A 100 2.19 1.70 15.94
C LEU A 100 2.21 0.32 16.59
N PRO A 101 2.90 0.13 17.71
CA PRO A 101 2.89 -1.13 18.44
C PRO A 101 1.45 -1.57 18.75
N GLY A 102 1.14 -2.83 18.47
CA GLY A 102 -0.20 -3.41 18.61
C GLY A 102 -1.10 -3.27 17.37
N GLU A 103 -0.75 -2.43 16.40
CA GLU A 103 -1.51 -2.30 15.15
C GLU A 103 -1.16 -3.41 14.17
N GLY A 104 -2.18 -3.91 13.46
CA GLY A 104 -2.07 -4.97 12.46
C GLY A 104 -3.44 -5.27 11.85
N ASP A 105 -3.47 -6.17 10.88
CA ASP A 105 -4.71 -6.53 10.20
C ASP A 105 -5.54 -7.48 11.07
N GLN A 106 -6.82 -7.15 11.25
CA GLN A 106 -7.77 -8.02 11.94
C GLN A 106 -8.22 -9.21 11.06
N ASN A 107 -8.14 -9.04 9.75
CA ASN A 107 -8.70 -9.96 8.77
C ASN A 107 -7.64 -10.41 7.78
N VAL A 108 -7.78 -11.64 7.29
CA VAL A 108 -7.03 -12.11 6.13
C VAL A 108 -7.69 -11.51 4.88
N HIS A 109 -6.89 -11.04 3.94
CA HIS A 109 -7.40 -10.42 2.72
C HIS A 109 -6.43 -10.58 1.55
N ASP A 110 -6.92 -10.25 0.37
CA ASP A 110 -6.15 -10.03 -0.84
C ASP A 110 -6.36 -8.60 -1.37
N HIS A 111 -5.86 -8.29 -2.54
CA HIS A 111 -5.94 -6.95 -3.11
C HIS A 111 -6.47 -6.93 -4.53
N ARG A 112 -7.04 -5.79 -4.96
CA ARG A 112 -7.46 -5.55 -6.34
C ARG A 112 -6.31 -5.24 -7.28
N TRP A 113 -5.24 -4.63 -6.78
CA TRP A 113 -4.07 -4.27 -7.59
C TRP A 113 -3.46 -5.52 -8.22
N SER A 114 -2.78 -5.36 -9.35
CA SER A 114 -2.05 -6.48 -9.94
C SER A 114 -0.92 -6.95 -9.02
N ARG A 115 -0.29 -6.01 -8.32
CA ARG A 115 0.87 -6.24 -7.46
C ARG A 115 1.08 -5.05 -6.51
N LEU A 116 1.77 -5.25 -5.42
CA LEU A 116 2.40 -4.20 -4.63
C LEU A 116 3.90 -4.47 -4.47
N ASP A 117 4.69 -3.39 -4.41
CA ASP A 117 6.09 -3.40 -4.01
C ASP A 117 6.22 -2.54 -2.74
N SER A 118 6.96 -3.02 -1.75
CA SER A 118 7.06 -2.37 -0.44
C SER A 118 8.49 -2.39 0.06
N LEU A 119 9.01 -1.23 0.44
CA LEU A 119 10.29 -1.05 1.11
C LEU A 119 10.04 -0.76 2.59
N VAL A 120 10.56 -1.59 3.46
CA VAL A 120 10.51 -1.34 4.92
C VAL A 120 11.56 -0.29 5.27
N LEU A 121 11.10 0.85 5.78
CA LEU A 121 11.95 1.98 6.15
C LEU A 121 12.33 1.96 7.64
N GLU A 122 11.47 1.42 8.50
CA GLU A 122 11.65 1.34 9.96
C GLU A 122 10.96 0.11 10.51
N GLY A 123 11.60 -0.53 11.50
CA GLY A 123 11.06 -1.67 12.23
C GLY A 123 11.08 -2.98 11.47
N SER A 124 10.24 -3.89 11.93
CA SER A 124 10.04 -5.22 11.34
C SER A 124 8.55 -5.48 11.13
N LEU A 125 8.12 -5.70 9.88
CA LEU A 125 6.72 -5.92 9.50
C LEU A 125 6.39 -7.42 9.55
N PRO A 126 5.68 -7.92 10.58
CA PRO A 126 5.32 -9.32 10.69
C PRO A 126 4.13 -9.62 9.77
N THR A 127 4.38 -10.37 8.70
CA THR A 127 3.36 -10.75 7.71
C THR A 127 3.08 -12.23 7.78
N ASN A 128 1.83 -12.60 8.06
CA ASN A 128 1.36 -13.98 8.01
C ASN A 128 0.68 -14.21 6.66
N TYR A 129 1.25 -15.09 5.86
CA TYR A 129 0.67 -15.57 4.60
C TYR A 129 -0.15 -16.83 4.85
N LEU A 130 -1.28 -16.94 4.16
CA LEU A 130 -2.18 -18.07 4.28
C LEU A 130 -2.45 -18.68 2.90
N ALA A 131 -2.85 -19.96 2.92
CA ALA A 131 -3.27 -20.69 1.74
C ALA A 131 -4.61 -21.39 1.98
N TYR A 132 -5.36 -21.63 0.90
CA TYR A 132 -6.54 -22.48 0.97
C TYR A 132 -6.17 -23.89 1.41
N SER A 133 -6.98 -24.47 2.25
CA SER A 133 -6.75 -25.79 2.82
C SER A 133 -8.02 -26.64 2.81
N LYS A 134 -7.85 -27.94 3.12
CA LYS A 134 -8.97 -28.86 3.29
C LYS A 134 -9.41 -28.88 4.76
N PRO A 135 -10.69 -29.19 5.05
CA PRO A 135 -11.20 -29.23 6.43
C PRO A 135 -10.50 -30.21 7.37
N ASN A 136 -9.91 -31.28 6.80
CA ASN A 136 -9.22 -32.33 7.56
C ASN A 136 -7.73 -32.04 7.83
N ASN A 137 -7.21 -30.91 7.40
CA ASN A 137 -5.87 -30.46 7.77
C ASN A 137 -5.91 -29.92 9.20
N CYS A 138 -5.03 -30.43 10.09
CA CYS A 138 -4.98 -30.05 11.50
C CYS A 138 -4.67 -28.57 11.74
N ASP A 139 -3.98 -27.91 10.80
CA ASP A 139 -3.62 -26.48 10.88
C ASP A 139 -4.65 -25.57 10.19
N ALA A 140 -5.70 -26.17 9.59
CA ALA A 140 -6.72 -25.41 8.88
C ALA A 140 -7.74 -24.82 9.85
N GLU A 141 -7.97 -23.54 9.69
CA GLU A 141 -9.02 -22.82 10.40
C GLU A 141 -10.18 -22.49 9.46
N LYS A 142 -11.41 -22.57 9.99
CA LYS A 142 -12.62 -22.17 9.29
C LYS A 142 -12.73 -20.64 9.27
N TRP A 143 -13.08 -20.10 8.10
CA TRP A 143 -13.29 -18.69 7.83
C TRP A 143 -14.54 -18.47 6.98
N GLU A 144 -15.20 -17.34 7.20
CA GLU A 144 -16.25 -16.83 6.32
C GLU A 144 -15.61 -15.98 5.24
N ARG A 145 -15.78 -16.37 3.97
CA ARG A 145 -15.28 -15.63 2.81
C ARG A 145 -16.29 -14.58 2.38
N HIS A 146 -15.82 -13.38 2.21
CA HIS A 146 -16.58 -12.27 1.66
C HIS A 146 -15.83 -11.71 0.46
N GLU A 147 -16.57 -11.23 -0.53
CA GLU A 147 -16.06 -10.36 -1.57
C GLU A 147 -16.53 -8.94 -1.29
N TYR A 148 -15.66 -7.96 -1.47
CA TYR A 148 -16.02 -6.56 -1.32
C TYR A 148 -15.44 -5.71 -2.44
N CYS A 149 -16.18 -4.67 -2.84
CA CYS A 149 -15.69 -3.62 -3.73
C CYS A 149 -16.14 -2.25 -3.23
N LYS A 150 -15.41 -1.20 -3.63
CA LYS A 150 -15.84 0.17 -3.41
C LYS A 150 -16.79 0.57 -4.53
N ALA A 151 -17.99 1.03 -4.18
CA ALA A 151 -19.03 1.50 -5.09
C ALA A 151 -19.37 2.96 -4.70
N GLY A 152 -18.76 3.93 -5.39
CA GLY A 152 -18.83 5.33 -4.98
C GLY A 152 -18.12 5.54 -3.63
N ASP A 153 -18.82 6.11 -2.65
CA ASP A 153 -18.31 6.30 -1.29
C ASP A 153 -18.57 5.11 -0.36
N ASP A 154 -19.38 4.15 -0.80
CA ASP A 154 -19.75 2.98 -0.04
C ASP A 154 -18.94 1.74 -0.41
N TYR A 155 -19.04 0.72 0.45
CA TYR A 155 -18.54 -0.61 0.17
C TYR A 155 -19.69 -1.60 0.03
N VAL A 156 -19.67 -2.36 -1.06
CA VAL A 156 -20.58 -3.49 -1.25
C VAL A 156 -19.86 -4.76 -0.82
N VAL A 157 -20.51 -5.55 0.02
CA VAL A 157 -20.00 -6.83 0.53
C VAL A 157 -20.94 -7.93 0.10
N LYS A 158 -20.36 -9.07 -0.29
CA LYS A 158 -21.11 -10.29 -0.61
C LYS A 158 -20.50 -11.45 0.15
N HIS A 159 -21.27 -12.09 0.99
CA HIS A 159 -20.88 -13.35 1.61
C HIS A 159 -20.80 -14.46 0.53
N GLN A 160 -19.71 -15.19 0.49
CA GLN A 160 -19.41 -16.23 -0.51
C GLN A 160 -19.41 -17.65 0.10
N GLY A 161 -19.70 -17.75 1.40
CA GLY A 161 -19.72 -19.02 2.13
C GLY A 161 -18.46 -19.29 2.93
N GLU A 162 -18.39 -20.50 3.45
CA GLU A 162 -17.30 -20.98 4.30
C GLU A 162 -16.09 -21.43 3.48
N THR A 163 -14.93 -21.25 4.05
CA THR A 163 -13.67 -21.79 3.49
C THR A 163 -12.71 -22.15 4.61
N TYR A 164 -11.66 -22.90 4.28
CA TYR A 164 -10.61 -23.27 5.22
C TYR A 164 -9.29 -22.68 4.76
N LEU A 165 -8.61 -21.98 5.66
CA LEU A 165 -7.28 -21.43 5.45
C LEU A 165 -6.33 -22.01 6.47
N ALA A 166 -5.11 -22.33 6.04
CA ALA A 166 -4.01 -22.72 6.89
C ALA A 166 -2.86 -21.72 6.78
N PRO A 167 -2.05 -21.52 7.82
CA PRO A 167 -0.81 -20.79 7.73
C PRO A 167 0.08 -21.42 6.64
N ASP A 168 0.65 -20.60 5.77
CA ASP A 168 1.64 -21.00 4.78
C ASP A 168 3.05 -20.63 5.27
N VAL A 169 3.28 -19.34 5.46
CA VAL A 169 4.54 -18.84 6.02
C VAL A 169 4.32 -17.54 6.79
N CYS A 170 5.04 -17.39 7.89
CA CYS A 170 5.15 -16.11 8.60
C CYS A 170 6.53 -15.51 8.33
N VAL A 171 6.54 -14.29 7.80
CA VAL A 171 7.77 -13.58 7.42
C VAL A 171 7.84 -12.27 8.21
N HIS A 172 9.03 -11.93 8.67
CA HIS A 172 9.35 -10.63 9.25
C HIS A 172 10.17 -9.83 8.24
N HIS A 173 9.52 -8.91 7.53
CA HIS A 173 10.20 -8.01 6.60
C HIS A 173 10.92 -6.92 7.38
N SER A 174 12.23 -6.91 7.31
CA SER A 174 13.09 -6.04 8.12
C SER A 174 13.42 -4.72 7.44
N THR A 175 13.84 -3.74 8.22
CA THR A 175 14.28 -2.42 7.72
C THR A 175 15.35 -2.54 6.63
N GLY A 176 15.10 -1.88 5.49
CA GLY A 176 15.92 -1.93 4.27
C GLY A 176 15.52 -3.02 3.29
N GLU A 177 14.62 -3.94 3.67
CA GLU A 177 14.13 -5.01 2.80
C GLU A 177 13.09 -4.45 1.82
N LEU A 178 13.29 -4.79 0.53
CA LEU A 178 12.29 -4.61 -0.53
C LEU A 178 11.63 -5.96 -0.80
N TYR A 179 10.33 -6.01 -0.66
CA TYR A 179 9.54 -7.19 -1.02
C TYR A 179 8.40 -6.83 -1.97
N SER A 180 7.96 -7.83 -2.71
CA SER A 180 6.85 -7.72 -3.63
C SER A 180 5.77 -8.74 -3.29
N MET A 181 4.53 -8.37 -3.48
CA MET A 181 3.41 -9.24 -3.21
C MET A 181 2.42 -9.23 -4.38
N ASP A 182 2.08 -10.43 -4.86
CA ASP A 182 1.01 -10.62 -5.82
C ASP A 182 -0.35 -10.28 -5.18
N ALA A 183 -1.22 -9.71 -5.98
CA ALA A 183 -2.55 -9.29 -5.57
C ALA A 183 -3.40 -10.40 -4.94
N LYS A 184 -3.24 -11.66 -5.42
CA LYS A 184 -4.02 -12.82 -4.95
C LYS A 184 -3.43 -13.48 -3.71
N ARG A 185 -2.28 -13.02 -3.23
CA ARG A 185 -1.64 -13.58 -2.06
C ARG A 185 -2.45 -13.26 -0.80
N LEU A 186 -3.02 -14.29 -0.18
CA LEU A 186 -3.74 -14.14 1.08
C LEU A 186 -2.76 -13.83 2.19
N HIS A 187 -3.02 -12.77 2.94
CA HIS A 187 -2.15 -12.34 4.02
C HIS A 187 -2.89 -11.51 5.05
N ARG A 188 -2.24 -11.34 6.19
CA ARG A 188 -2.53 -10.32 7.21
C ARG A 188 -1.23 -9.85 7.83
N ILE A 189 -1.16 -8.59 8.18
CA ILE A 189 -0.10 -8.05 9.03
C ILE A 189 -0.46 -8.41 10.47
N LEU A 190 0.44 -9.10 11.17
CA LEU A 190 0.28 -9.37 12.59
C LEU A 190 0.54 -8.10 13.39
N PRO A 191 0.04 -7.99 14.64
CA PRO A 191 0.31 -6.84 15.49
C PRO A 191 1.81 -6.58 15.61
N ALA A 192 2.24 -5.38 15.22
CA ALA A 192 3.63 -4.97 15.30
C ALA A 192 4.06 -4.81 16.77
N THR A 193 5.27 -5.23 17.12
CA THR A 193 5.84 -5.08 18.48
C THR A 193 6.57 -3.74 18.66
N GLU A 194 6.92 -3.09 17.57
CA GLU A 194 7.62 -1.81 17.49
C GLU A 194 7.01 -0.93 16.39
N PRO A 195 7.30 0.37 16.33
CA PRO A 195 6.87 1.20 15.21
C PRO A 195 7.41 0.66 13.88
N VAL A 196 6.53 0.55 12.88
CA VAL A 196 6.88 0.11 11.54
C VAL A 196 6.47 1.17 10.53
N ALA A 197 7.36 1.47 9.58
CA ALA A 197 7.06 2.33 8.44
C ALA A 197 7.47 1.68 7.14
N THR A 198 6.56 1.68 6.15
CA THR A 198 6.83 1.13 4.82
C THR A 198 6.47 2.12 3.72
N LEU A 199 7.33 2.23 2.71
CA LEU A 199 7.04 2.93 1.46
C LEU A 199 6.50 1.91 0.47
N VAL A 200 5.25 2.09 0.04
CA VAL A 200 4.51 1.12 -0.79
C VAL A 200 4.17 1.73 -2.14
N VAL A 201 4.38 0.98 -3.21
CA VAL A 201 3.82 1.28 -4.52
C VAL A 201 2.82 0.20 -4.89
N THR A 202 1.59 0.60 -5.19
CA THR A 202 0.56 -0.30 -5.73
C THR A 202 0.48 -0.10 -7.24
N HIS A 203 0.40 -1.21 -7.96
CA HIS A 203 0.28 -1.24 -9.41
C HIS A 203 -1.18 -1.13 -9.85
N PRO A 204 -1.44 -0.86 -11.15
CA PRO A 204 -2.80 -0.71 -11.65
C PRO A 204 -3.69 -1.91 -11.34
N VAL A 205 -4.97 -1.63 -11.17
CA VAL A 205 -6.01 -2.65 -11.01
C VAL A 205 -6.30 -3.25 -12.39
N PRO A 206 -6.18 -4.58 -12.59
CA PRO A 206 -6.64 -5.22 -13.81
C PRO A 206 -8.15 -5.02 -14.01
N ALA A 207 -8.59 -4.80 -15.25
CA ALA A 207 -10.00 -4.50 -15.56
C ALA A 207 -10.97 -5.59 -15.06
N GLU A 208 -10.52 -6.84 -15.07
CA GLU A 208 -11.29 -8.00 -14.63
C GLU A 208 -11.36 -8.15 -13.10
N ARG A 209 -10.59 -7.37 -12.33
CA ARG A 209 -10.49 -7.52 -10.88
C ARG A 209 -11.20 -6.42 -10.12
N VAL A 210 -12.52 -6.46 -10.11
CA VAL A 210 -13.36 -5.48 -9.42
C VAL A 210 -13.41 -5.74 -7.90
N TRP A 211 -13.35 -7.02 -7.48
CA TRP A 211 -13.56 -7.47 -6.10
C TRP A 211 -12.25 -7.87 -5.41
N CYS A 212 -12.20 -7.64 -4.08
CA CYS A 212 -11.20 -8.21 -3.18
C CYS A 212 -11.86 -9.27 -2.31
N ASN A 213 -11.08 -10.26 -1.87
CA ASN A 213 -11.52 -11.19 -0.87
C ASN A 213 -11.17 -10.68 0.54
N LEU A 214 -12.08 -10.92 1.47
CA LEU A 214 -11.94 -10.66 2.89
C LEU A 214 -12.39 -11.91 3.64
N TYR A 215 -11.57 -12.38 4.57
CA TYR A 215 -11.86 -13.56 5.36
C TYR A 215 -11.98 -13.16 6.82
N GLN A 216 -13.10 -13.53 7.44
CA GLN A 216 -13.41 -13.21 8.83
C GLN A 216 -13.90 -14.44 9.58
N LYS A 217 -13.89 -14.37 10.90
CA LYS A 217 -14.41 -15.45 11.76
C LYS A 217 -15.92 -15.45 11.90
N ARG A 218 -16.59 -14.42 11.36
CA ARG A 218 -18.05 -14.26 11.38
C ARG A 218 -18.58 -13.80 10.03
N ILE A 219 -19.84 -14.09 9.77
CA ILE A 219 -20.55 -13.52 8.62
C ILE A 219 -20.73 -12.01 8.85
N ILE A 220 -20.48 -11.24 7.80
CA ILE A 220 -20.77 -9.81 7.74
C ILE A 220 -21.83 -9.63 6.66
N GLU A 221 -22.99 -9.12 7.03
CA GLU A 221 -24.06 -8.82 6.09
C GLU A 221 -23.87 -7.46 5.45
N GLU A 222 -23.31 -6.52 6.21
CA GLU A 222 -22.96 -5.17 5.73
C GLU A 222 -21.60 -4.79 6.30
N LEU A 223 -20.76 -4.13 5.51
CA LEU A 223 -19.63 -3.37 6.07
C LEU A 223 -20.22 -2.09 6.63
N GLU A 224 -20.03 -1.88 7.93
CA GLU A 224 -20.31 -0.57 8.51
C GLU A 224 -19.63 0.50 7.63
N PRO A 225 -20.32 1.61 7.33
CA PRO A 225 -19.72 2.71 6.60
C PRO A 225 -18.39 3.04 7.26
N VAL A 226 -17.31 2.82 6.54
CA VAL A 226 -15.97 3.12 7.06
C VAL A 226 -15.85 4.64 7.03
N HIS A 227 -16.22 5.31 8.11
CA HIS A 227 -15.84 6.69 8.30
C HIS A 227 -14.32 6.73 8.41
N GLU A 228 -13.68 6.98 7.26
CA GLU A 228 -12.23 7.16 7.22
C GLU A 228 -11.88 8.33 8.14
N VAL A 229 -11.19 8.05 9.25
CA VAL A 229 -10.71 9.09 10.16
C VAL A 229 -9.58 9.83 9.45
N ARG A 230 -9.86 11.03 8.96
CA ARG A 230 -8.87 11.86 8.27
C ARG A 230 -7.75 12.25 9.22
N LEU A 231 -6.54 12.29 8.69
CA LEU A 231 -5.40 12.83 9.43
C LEU A 231 -5.56 14.34 9.60
N THR A 232 -5.30 14.85 10.78
CA THR A 232 -5.16 16.30 10.98
C THR A 232 -3.91 16.81 10.26
N HIS A 233 -3.86 18.11 9.94
CA HIS A 233 -2.68 18.71 9.35
C HIS A 233 -1.42 18.49 10.21
N GLN A 234 -1.55 18.57 11.54
CA GLN A 234 -0.45 18.30 12.47
C GLN A 234 0.06 16.86 12.38
N GLN A 235 -0.84 15.87 12.30
CA GLN A 235 -0.49 14.44 12.14
C GLN A 235 0.18 14.20 10.79
N MET A 236 -0.33 14.82 9.72
CA MET A 236 0.26 14.74 8.38
C MET A 236 1.68 15.30 8.37
N MET A 237 1.88 16.52 8.89
CA MET A 237 3.20 17.16 8.96
C MET A 237 4.18 16.33 9.80
N ALA A 238 3.75 15.77 10.93
CA ALA A 238 4.58 14.89 11.75
C ALA A 238 5.00 13.64 10.99
N SER A 239 4.07 13.03 10.26
CA SER A 239 4.33 11.81 9.46
C SER A 239 5.25 12.08 8.28
N LEU A 240 5.10 13.21 7.59
CA LEU A 240 6.00 13.60 6.48
C LEU A 240 7.40 13.93 6.96
N LYS A 241 7.55 14.60 8.11
CA LYS A 241 8.87 14.85 8.75
C LYS A 241 9.54 13.52 9.13
N HIS A 242 8.77 12.59 9.68
CA HIS A 242 9.26 11.27 10.01
C HIS A 242 9.72 10.51 8.74
N LEU A 243 8.91 10.51 7.69
CA LEU A 243 9.26 9.92 6.40
C LEU A 243 10.55 10.53 5.82
N GLU A 244 10.67 11.86 5.85
CA GLU A 244 11.89 12.55 5.35
C GLU A 244 13.14 12.07 6.08
N ARG A 245 13.08 11.92 7.42
CA ARG A 245 14.17 11.36 8.23
C ARG A 245 14.50 9.92 7.82
N LEU A 246 13.50 9.05 7.68
CA LEU A 246 13.69 7.66 7.29
C LEU A 246 14.32 7.52 5.89
N LEU A 247 13.86 8.33 4.92
CA LEU A 247 14.44 8.35 3.57
C LEU A 247 15.90 8.83 3.59
N THR A 248 16.25 9.78 4.47
CA THR A 248 17.63 10.21 4.66
C THR A 248 18.50 9.07 5.18
N GLN A 249 18.05 8.37 6.22
CA GLN A 249 18.74 7.19 6.76
C GLN A 249 18.90 6.07 5.72
N GLN A 250 17.90 5.85 4.89
CA GLN A 250 17.96 4.82 3.85
C GLN A 250 18.98 5.20 2.76
N ILE A 251 19.11 6.47 2.38
CA ILE A 251 20.13 6.95 1.46
C ILE A 251 21.53 6.70 2.04
N GLU A 252 21.75 6.97 3.32
CA GLU A 252 23.00 6.75 4.03
C GLU A 252 23.37 5.25 4.07
N ARG A 253 22.40 4.38 4.37
CA ARG A 253 22.60 2.92 4.32
C ARG A 253 23.04 2.46 2.92
N CYS A 254 22.38 2.92 1.86
CA CYS A 254 22.75 2.57 0.49
C CYS A 254 24.20 3.03 0.16
N ALA A 255 24.61 4.21 0.63
CA ALA A 255 25.96 4.71 0.42
C ALA A 255 27.01 3.86 1.15
N THR A 256 26.75 3.48 2.40
CA THR A 256 27.64 2.60 3.19
C THR A 256 27.79 1.22 2.55
N MET A 257 26.69 0.62 2.08
CA MET A 257 26.75 -0.68 1.40
C MET A 257 27.53 -0.63 0.07
N ALA A 258 27.48 0.48 -0.67
CA ALA A 258 28.23 0.65 -1.90
C ALA A 258 29.74 0.75 -1.62
N THR A 259 30.18 1.42 -0.55
CA THR A 259 31.57 1.53 -0.16
C THR A 259 32.15 0.21 0.35
N SER A 260 31.38 -0.58 1.09
CA SER A 260 31.81 -1.88 1.62
C SER A 260 32.02 -2.94 0.52
N LYS A 261 31.26 -2.87 -0.57
CA LYS A 261 31.43 -3.78 -1.73
C LYS A 261 32.63 -3.42 -2.61
N GLY A 262 33.10 -2.18 -2.55
CA GLY A 262 34.30 -1.71 -3.31
C GLY A 262 35.64 -2.09 -2.70
N VAL A 263 35.68 -2.63 -1.49
CA VAL A 263 36.93 -3.05 -0.81
C VAL A 263 37.41 -4.45 -1.24
N TRP A 264 36.60 -5.18 -2.03
CA TRP A 264 36.90 -6.54 -2.50
C TRP A 264 36.97 -6.65 -4.04
N ALA A 265 37.16 -5.55 -4.77
CA ALA A 265 37.35 -5.53 -6.22
C ALA A 265 38.85 -5.35 -6.58
#